data_3e894fabb3847483f0a2c4c2f59151c3
#
_entry.id   3e894fabb3847483f0a2c4c2f59151c3
#
_cell.length_a   1.000
_cell.length_b   1.000
_cell.length_c   1.000
_cell.angle_alpha   90.00
_cell.angle_beta   90.00
_cell.angle_gamma   90.00
#
_symmetry.space_group_name_H-M   'P 1'
#
loop_
_entity.id
_entity.type
_entity.pdbx_description
1 polymer ?
#
loop_
_entity_poly.entity_id
_entity_poly.type
_entity_poly.pdbx_seq_one_letter_code
_entity_poly.pdbx_strand_id
1 'polypeptide(L)'
;MASSYRRQGAKALRKTSCEPARAGANAHSHRFARALALIGLVLAGVHSHAADSDSPWPIERWSGDAKAAPAADAPPPALPALEASRPWRLCAVYPHLKDSYWLAVNYGMVEEARALGIGLRVLEAGGYEHLARQRERITSCTTDPAIDALIVGTVSFAGINDLLAPYRARHPVLGLVNDIDASVVSARVGVPWYQLGWKIGRWLADRHPGGGAPAHIAWLPGPQDADWVGLIDRGFREALAGSAVRIATVRHGDTGRMIQRQLVEEVLDAHPQLDYLVGNAPMAEAAIAEVRRRQRADTVAIVASYVTPGVHSGMARGRILASVTDFPVLQGRMAVRQGLRALEGQALEPYIGPTVELVEPATLGRYPIDWMLPPAGFVPAYDVAPTRP
;
A
#
# COMPACT_ATOMS: atom_id res chain seq x y z
N MET A 1 32.17 -56.69 -12.16
CA MET A 1 32.40 -57.34 -10.88
C MET A 1 31.39 -56.71 -9.91
N ALA A 2 30.20 -57.16 -9.78
CA ALA A 2 29.64 -58.36 -9.16
C ALA A 2 29.89 -58.42 -7.64
N SER A 3 28.76 -58.46 -6.97
CA SER A 3 28.44 -59.20 -5.73
C SER A 3 28.23 -58.30 -4.52
N SER A 4 27.08 -58.20 -3.98
CA SER A 4 25.97 -59.03 -3.47
C SER A 4 25.94 -59.09 -1.95
N TYR A 5 24.68 -59.10 -1.45
CA TYR A 5 24.11 -59.80 -0.27
C TYR A 5 23.97 -58.96 1.02
N ARG A 6 22.94 -59.03 1.80
CA ARG A 6 21.70 -59.82 1.94
C ARG A 6 20.78 -59.17 2.96
N ARG A 7 19.51 -59.38 2.74
CA ARG A 7 18.31 -59.36 3.59
C ARG A 7 18.46 -59.96 4.98
N GLN A 8 17.63 -59.49 5.90
CA GLN A 8 16.68 -60.15 6.82
C GLN A 8 16.47 -59.23 8.02
N GLY A 9 15.32 -59.08 8.66
CA GLY A 9 14.14 -59.85 8.76
C GLY A 9 12.98 -59.10 9.43
N ALA A 10 11.82 -59.48 9.02
CA ALA A 10 10.54 -59.08 9.59
C ALA A 10 10.30 -59.66 10.96
N LYS A 11 9.62 -58.94 11.85
CA LYS A 11 8.84 -59.56 12.96
C LYS A 11 7.47 -58.92 13.10
N ALA A 12 6.52 -59.81 13.20
CA ALA A 12 5.09 -59.70 13.07
C ALA A 12 4.35 -59.12 14.29
N LEU A 13 3.23 -58.50 13.97
CA LEU A 13 1.89 -58.52 14.60
C LEU A 13 1.74 -59.00 16.05
N ARG A 14 1.12 -58.16 16.88
CA ARG A 14 0.07 -58.62 17.82
C ARG A 14 -1.13 -57.67 17.76
N LYS A 15 -2.24 -58.25 17.27
CA LYS A 15 -3.61 -57.77 17.50
C LYS A 15 -4.01 -58.16 18.91
N THR A 16 -4.66 -57.27 19.65
CA THR A 16 -5.55 -57.62 20.74
C THR A 16 -6.85 -56.85 20.58
N SER A 17 -7.85 -57.62 20.23
CA SER A 17 -9.26 -57.30 20.32
C SER A 17 -9.73 -57.42 21.76
N CYS A 18 -10.60 -56.55 22.22
CA CYS A 18 -11.57 -56.86 23.26
C CYS A 18 -12.87 -56.08 23.00
N GLU A 19 -13.91 -56.85 23.01
CA GLU A 19 -15.32 -56.55 22.78
C GLU A 19 -16.02 -56.01 24.04
N PRO A 20 -17.34 -55.70 23.98
CA PRO A 20 -17.96 -54.65 24.80
C PRO A 20 -18.76 -55.22 25.99
N ALA A 21 -18.97 -54.41 26.99
CA ALA A 21 -19.90 -54.73 28.08
C ALA A 21 -21.20 -53.94 27.96
N ARG A 22 -22.28 -54.67 27.99
CA ARG A 22 -23.71 -54.24 27.97
C ARG A 22 -24.22 -53.88 29.37
N ALA A 23 -25.22 -53.04 29.35
CA ALA A 23 -26.47 -53.04 30.12
C ALA A 23 -26.54 -52.31 31.46
N GLY A 24 -27.53 -51.44 31.54
CA GLY A 24 -28.10 -50.91 32.76
C GLY A 24 -29.21 -49.92 32.46
N ALA A 25 -30.41 -50.41 32.10
CA ALA A 25 -31.61 -49.62 31.99
C ALA A 25 -32.15 -49.24 33.38
N ASN A 26 -32.61 -48.02 33.57
CA ASN A 26 -33.76 -47.76 34.45
C ASN A 26 -34.53 -46.52 33.94
N ALA A 27 -35.80 -46.82 33.70
CA ALA A 27 -36.85 -45.88 33.33
C ALA A 27 -37.32 -45.09 34.55
N HIS A 28 -37.57 -43.79 34.39
CA HIS A 28 -38.70 -43.16 35.10
C HIS A 28 -39.29 -42.05 34.19
N SER A 29 -40.54 -42.28 33.87
CA SER A 29 -41.47 -41.39 33.22
C SER A 29 -41.72 -40.10 34.00
N HIS A 30 -41.89 -38.94 33.33
CA HIS A 30 -43.10 -38.14 33.47
C HIS A 30 -43.10 -36.87 32.59
N ARG A 31 -44.18 -36.80 31.81
CA ARG A 31 -45.00 -35.64 31.43
C ARG A 31 -44.46 -34.56 30.47
N PHE A 32 -44.97 -34.63 29.26
CA PHE A 32 -45.48 -33.63 28.36
C PHE A 32 -45.33 -32.14 28.80
N ALA A 33 -44.62 -31.36 28.00
CA ALA A 33 -44.99 -30.00 27.67
C ALA A 33 -44.55 -29.70 26.21
N ARG A 34 -45.56 -29.48 25.36
CA ARG A 34 -45.35 -28.99 23.98
C ARG A 34 -44.83 -27.58 24.06
N ALA A 35 -43.65 -27.33 23.54
CA ALA A 35 -43.16 -25.97 23.17
C ALA A 35 -42.88 -25.99 21.68
N LEU A 36 -43.66 -25.23 20.93
CA LEU A 36 -43.40 -24.90 19.53
C LEU A 36 -42.07 -24.13 19.46
N ALA A 37 -41.06 -24.71 18.87
CA ALA A 37 -39.82 -23.98 18.49
C ALA A 37 -40.11 -23.27 17.15
N LEU A 38 -40.34 -21.96 17.21
CA LEU A 38 -40.21 -21.06 16.08
C LEU A 38 -38.76 -21.10 15.61
N ILE A 39 -38.54 -21.68 14.43
CA ILE A 39 -37.26 -21.55 13.71
C ILE A 39 -37.24 -20.11 13.18
N GLY A 40 -36.63 -19.21 13.94
CA GLY A 40 -36.21 -17.89 13.49
C GLY A 40 -35.11 -18.03 12.48
N LEU A 41 -35.41 -17.84 11.21
CA LEU A 41 -34.43 -17.70 10.12
C LEU A 41 -33.64 -16.42 10.41
N VAL A 42 -32.46 -16.56 11.02
CA VAL A 42 -31.50 -15.46 11.13
C VAL A 42 -30.91 -15.26 9.74
N LEU A 43 -31.54 -14.38 8.97
CA LEU A 43 -30.93 -13.72 7.84
C LEU A 43 -29.72 -12.94 8.41
N ALA A 44 -28.54 -13.52 8.33
CA ALA A 44 -27.30 -12.77 8.49
C ALA A 44 -27.26 -11.72 7.38
N GLY A 45 -27.80 -10.55 7.68
CA GLY A 45 -27.62 -9.39 6.85
C GLY A 45 -26.13 -9.16 6.69
N VAL A 46 -25.63 -9.35 5.48
CA VAL A 46 -24.35 -8.80 5.06
C VAL A 46 -24.51 -7.29 5.20
N HIS A 47 -24.12 -6.78 6.37
CA HIS A 47 -23.96 -5.34 6.53
C HIS A 47 -22.79 -4.95 5.64
N SER A 48 -23.13 -4.56 4.41
CA SER A 48 -22.27 -3.68 3.64
C SER A 48 -21.99 -2.48 4.57
N HIS A 49 -20.79 -2.40 5.12
CA HIS A 49 -20.31 -1.19 5.74
C HIS A 49 -20.23 -0.16 4.63
N ALA A 50 -21.34 0.55 4.39
CA ALA A 50 -21.27 1.85 3.79
C ALA A 50 -20.30 2.64 4.67
N ALA A 51 -19.12 2.93 4.14
CA ALA A 51 -18.13 3.71 4.84
C ALA A 51 -18.80 4.99 5.30
N ASP A 52 -18.81 5.21 6.62
CA ASP A 52 -19.32 6.39 7.26
C ASP A 52 -18.68 7.60 6.58
N SER A 53 -19.43 8.31 5.75
CA SER A 53 -18.93 9.41 4.92
C SER A 53 -18.51 10.64 5.72
N ASP A 54 -18.73 10.61 7.03
CA ASP A 54 -18.49 11.72 7.95
C ASP A 54 -17.24 11.55 8.84
N SER A 55 -16.47 10.48 8.72
CA SER A 55 -15.19 10.39 9.42
C SER A 55 -14.20 11.35 8.76
N PRO A 56 -13.66 12.35 9.48
CA PRO A 56 -12.73 13.29 8.90
C PRO A 56 -11.43 12.55 8.54
N TRP A 57 -11.23 12.31 7.25
CA TRP A 57 -9.93 11.81 6.78
C TRP A 57 -8.84 12.81 7.17
N PRO A 58 -7.64 12.35 7.55
CA PRO A 58 -6.52 13.21 7.87
C PRO A 58 -5.93 13.80 6.56
N ILE A 59 -6.57 14.84 6.05
CA ILE A 59 -6.24 15.46 4.74
C ILE A 59 -5.51 16.76 4.97
N GLU A 60 -4.48 16.99 4.17
CA GLU A 60 -3.70 18.22 4.13
C GLU A 60 -3.66 18.84 2.74
N ARG A 61 -3.52 20.16 2.68
CA ARG A 61 -3.15 20.88 1.46
C ARG A 61 -1.64 20.94 1.37
N TRP A 62 -1.13 20.51 0.24
CA TRP A 62 0.29 20.58 -0.05
C TRP A 62 0.59 21.75 -0.96
N SER A 63 1.67 22.48 -0.69
CA SER A 63 2.23 23.41 -1.65
C SER A 63 2.92 22.62 -2.78
N GLY A 64 3.22 23.27 -3.91
CA GLY A 64 4.04 22.64 -4.94
C GLY A 64 5.49 22.42 -4.55
N ASP A 65 5.93 22.97 -3.42
CA ASP A 65 7.27 22.72 -2.86
C ASP A 65 7.29 21.40 -2.12
N ALA A 66 8.10 20.45 -2.61
CA ALA A 66 8.26 19.13 -2.00
C ALA A 66 8.79 19.17 -0.56
N LYS A 67 9.48 20.27 -0.16
CA LYS A 67 10.04 20.45 1.18
C LYS A 67 9.05 21.12 2.14
N ALA A 68 8.02 21.79 1.62
CA ALA A 68 7.10 22.50 2.48
C ALA A 68 6.35 21.55 3.41
N ALA A 69 6.31 21.90 4.69
CA ALA A 69 5.34 21.35 5.61
C ALA A 69 3.93 21.73 5.14
N PRO A 70 2.89 20.97 5.51
CA PRO A 70 1.51 21.38 5.28
C PRO A 70 1.29 22.79 5.82
N ALA A 71 0.38 23.55 5.19
CA ALA A 71 0.02 24.88 5.68
C ALA A 71 -0.60 24.77 7.08
N ALA A 72 0.20 25.07 8.10
CA ALA A 72 -0.15 24.86 9.50
C ALA A 72 -1.41 25.63 9.95
N ASP A 73 -1.72 26.73 9.27
CA ASP A 73 -2.81 27.66 9.65
C ASP A 73 -4.07 27.50 8.79
N ALA A 74 -4.08 26.63 7.79
CA ALA A 74 -5.26 26.40 6.98
C ALA A 74 -6.13 25.29 7.59
N PRO A 75 -7.47 25.48 7.68
CA PRO A 75 -8.33 24.39 8.11
C PRO A 75 -8.15 23.20 7.14
N PRO A 76 -8.23 21.96 7.65
CA PRO A 76 -8.14 20.77 6.78
C PRO A 76 -9.15 20.88 5.64
N PRO A 77 -8.81 20.46 4.41
CA PRO A 77 -9.74 20.50 3.30
C PRO A 77 -10.92 19.57 3.60
N ALA A 78 -12.12 20.12 3.49
CA ALA A 78 -13.33 19.30 3.57
C ALA A 78 -13.58 18.68 2.18
N LEU A 79 -13.82 17.38 2.15
CA LEU A 79 -14.37 16.69 0.99
C LEU A 79 -15.84 16.37 1.27
N PRO A 80 -16.77 17.34 1.05
CA PRO A 80 -18.19 17.14 1.37
C PRO A 80 -18.76 15.98 0.56
N ALA A 81 -19.95 15.53 1.01
CA ALA A 81 -20.71 14.54 0.28
C ALA A 81 -20.85 14.95 -1.20
N LEU A 82 -20.70 13.98 -2.08
CA LEU A 82 -20.64 14.19 -3.52
C LEU A 82 -21.59 13.20 -4.20
N GLU A 83 -22.40 13.71 -5.10
CA GLU A 83 -23.30 12.90 -5.91
C GLU A 83 -22.98 13.09 -7.39
N ALA A 84 -22.99 11.98 -8.12
CA ALA A 84 -22.83 12.01 -9.57
C ALA A 84 -24.18 12.37 -10.23
N SER A 85 -24.18 13.39 -11.10
CA SER A 85 -25.37 13.81 -11.85
C SER A 85 -25.69 12.89 -13.03
N ARG A 86 -24.69 12.11 -13.49
CA ARG A 86 -24.84 11.13 -14.58
C ARG A 86 -23.81 10.00 -14.44
N PRO A 87 -23.90 8.90 -15.25
CA PRO A 87 -22.98 7.76 -15.16
C PRO A 87 -21.58 8.08 -15.71
N TRP A 88 -20.90 9.05 -15.07
CA TRP A 88 -19.54 9.43 -15.41
C TRP A 88 -18.59 8.23 -15.45
N ARG A 89 -17.58 8.28 -16.31
CA ARG A 89 -16.56 7.24 -16.41
C ARG A 89 -15.14 7.81 -16.35
N LEU A 90 -14.39 7.38 -15.33
CA LEU A 90 -12.99 7.71 -15.14
C LEU A 90 -12.10 6.65 -15.79
N CYS A 91 -10.94 7.05 -16.31
CA CYS A 91 -9.88 6.13 -16.66
C CYS A 91 -8.66 6.39 -15.76
N ALA A 92 -8.13 5.35 -15.12
CA ALA A 92 -6.93 5.43 -14.30
C ALA A 92 -5.79 4.67 -14.98
N VAL A 93 -4.59 5.27 -15.03
CA VAL A 93 -3.39 4.64 -15.57
C VAL A 93 -2.30 4.62 -14.49
N TYR A 94 -1.86 3.42 -14.10
CA TYR A 94 -0.86 3.19 -13.04
C TYR A 94 0.50 2.78 -13.60
N PRO A 95 1.59 2.90 -12.82
CA PRO A 95 2.86 2.26 -13.13
C PRO A 95 2.72 0.74 -13.22
N HIS A 96 2.12 0.13 -12.22
CA HIS A 96 1.91 -1.32 -12.13
C HIS A 96 0.93 -1.69 -11.01
N LEU A 97 0.49 -2.96 -10.97
CA LEU A 97 -0.26 -3.57 -9.89
C LEU A 97 0.47 -4.78 -9.26
N LYS A 98 1.81 -4.83 -9.42
CA LYS A 98 2.64 -5.94 -8.93
C LYS A 98 3.02 -5.83 -7.46
N ASP A 99 2.93 -4.65 -6.85
CA ASP A 99 3.14 -4.47 -5.41
C ASP A 99 1.87 -4.05 -4.66
N SER A 100 1.90 -4.25 -3.36
CA SER A 100 0.74 -4.04 -2.50
C SER A 100 0.36 -2.57 -2.33
N TYR A 101 1.26 -1.62 -2.62
CA TYR A 101 0.97 -0.20 -2.55
C TYR A 101 -0.08 0.21 -3.59
N TRP A 102 0.20 -0.10 -4.86
CA TRP A 102 -0.74 0.20 -5.94
C TRP A 102 -2.02 -0.64 -5.88
N LEU A 103 -1.97 -1.84 -5.25
CA LEU A 103 -3.18 -2.59 -4.93
C LEU A 103 -4.05 -1.86 -3.90
N ALA A 104 -3.45 -1.20 -2.91
CA ALA A 104 -4.20 -0.40 -1.94
C ALA A 104 -4.83 0.84 -2.59
N VAL A 105 -4.10 1.54 -3.47
CA VAL A 105 -4.65 2.64 -4.27
C VAL A 105 -5.81 2.16 -5.14
N ASN A 106 -5.66 1.03 -5.85
CA ASN A 106 -6.72 0.44 -6.66
C ASN A 106 -7.96 0.12 -5.83
N TYR A 107 -7.79 -0.49 -4.67
CA TYR A 107 -8.90 -0.78 -3.75
C TYR A 107 -9.67 0.49 -3.39
N GLY A 108 -8.97 1.54 -2.97
CA GLY A 108 -9.58 2.81 -2.61
C GLY A 108 -10.37 3.43 -3.77
N MET A 109 -9.81 3.41 -4.98
CA MET A 109 -10.49 3.94 -6.17
C MET A 109 -11.72 3.12 -6.55
N VAL A 110 -11.62 1.79 -6.51
CA VAL A 110 -12.71 0.87 -6.88
C VAL A 110 -13.89 1.01 -5.91
N GLU A 111 -13.62 1.04 -4.60
CA GLU A 111 -14.66 1.18 -3.59
C GLU A 111 -15.34 2.55 -3.67
N GLU A 112 -14.58 3.62 -3.90
CA GLU A 112 -15.16 4.95 -4.03
C GLU A 112 -15.96 5.11 -5.32
N ALA A 113 -15.49 4.56 -6.44
CA ALA A 113 -16.24 4.58 -7.70
C ALA A 113 -17.58 3.84 -7.56
N ARG A 114 -17.59 2.68 -6.88
CA ARG A 114 -18.81 1.92 -6.56
C ARG A 114 -19.77 2.71 -5.66
N ALA A 115 -19.23 3.32 -4.60
CA ALA A 115 -20.04 4.10 -3.66
C ALA A 115 -20.71 5.31 -4.33
N LEU A 116 -20.01 5.96 -5.29
CA LEU A 116 -20.49 7.09 -6.05
C LEU A 116 -21.34 6.68 -7.28
N GLY A 117 -21.41 5.40 -7.61
CA GLY A 117 -22.16 4.88 -8.75
C GLY A 117 -21.58 5.25 -10.12
N ILE A 118 -20.28 5.56 -10.20
CA ILE A 118 -19.59 5.96 -11.44
C ILE A 118 -18.72 4.83 -11.99
N GLY A 119 -18.39 4.90 -13.29
CA GLY A 119 -17.53 3.95 -13.95
C GLY A 119 -16.04 4.24 -13.69
N LEU A 120 -15.23 3.19 -13.63
CA LEU A 120 -13.78 3.28 -13.52
C LEU A 120 -13.13 2.22 -14.41
N ARG A 121 -12.30 2.64 -15.34
CA ARG A 121 -11.41 1.76 -16.11
C ARG A 121 -9.99 1.91 -15.59
N VAL A 122 -9.31 0.80 -15.36
CA VAL A 122 -7.92 0.79 -14.85
C VAL A 122 -7.00 0.13 -15.86
N LEU A 123 -5.92 0.79 -16.19
CA LEU A 123 -4.84 0.31 -17.04
C LEU A 123 -3.50 0.45 -16.32
N GLU A 124 -2.53 -0.37 -16.68
CA GLU A 124 -1.20 -0.32 -16.06
C GLU A 124 -0.08 -0.45 -17.09
N ALA A 125 1.09 0.11 -16.78
CA ALA A 125 2.27 0.09 -17.64
C ALA A 125 3.16 -1.15 -17.43
N GLY A 126 3.07 -1.83 -16.29
CA GLY A 126 3.86 -3.02 -15.95
C GLY A 126 5.15 -2.74 -15.19
N GLY A 127 5.54 -1.47 -14.99
CA GLY A 127 6.73 -1.07 -14.26
C GLY A 127 7.13 0.37 -14.51
N TYR A 128 8.01 0.88 -13.68
CA TYR A 128 8.54 2.26 -13.81
C TYR A 128 9.41 2.45 -15.05
N GLU A 129 10.02 1.39 -15.54
CA GLU A 129 10.85 1.35 -16.76
C GLU A 129 10.03 1.41 -18.06
N HIS A 130 8.70 1.33 -17.99
CA HIS A 130 7.84 1.17 -19.17
C HIS A 130 7.09 2.46 -19.57
N LEU A 131 7.81 3.57 -19.71
CA LEU A 131 7.22 4.84 -20.13
C LEU A 131 6.46 4.73 -21.47
N ALA A 132 7.01 4.03 -22.46
CA ALA A 132 6.35 3.85 -23.74
C ALA A 132 4.97 3.18 -23.60
N ARG A 133 4.89 2.14 -22.77
CA ARG A 133 3.62 1.45 -22.49
C ARG A 133 2.64 2.35 -21.72
N GLN A 134 3.12 3.16 -20.75
CA GLN A 134 2.25 4.11 -20.09
C GLN A 134 1.65 5.12 -21.07
N ARG A 135 2.44 5.62 -22.01
CA ARG A 135 1.98 6.50 -23.08
C ARG A 135 0.88 5.85 -23.93
N GLU A 136 1.04 4.57 -24.32
CA GLU A 136 0.01 3.81 -25.04
C GLU A 136 -1.29 3.69 -24.22
N ARG A 137 -1.19 3.41 -22.92
CA ARG A 137 -2.35 3.31 -22.03
C ARG A 137 -3.08 4.65 -21.87
N ILE A 138 -2.34 5.74 -21.72
CA ILE A 138 -2.90 7.10 -21.68
C ILE A 138 -3.61 7.40 -23.02
N THR A 139 -2.98 7.12 -24.14
CA THR A 139 -3.60 7.32 -25.46
C THR A 139 -4.89 6.52 -25.60
N SER A 140 -4.91 5.27 -25.13
CA SER A 140 -6.14 4.44 -25.14
C SER A 140 -7.28 5.05 -24.30
N CYS A 141 -6.98 5.75 -23.20
CA CYS A 141 -8.00 6.45 -22.40
C CYS A 141 -8.44 7.76 -23.09
N THR A 142 -7.48 8.53 -23.59
CA THR A 142 -7.76 9.90 -24.12
C THR A 142 -8.44 9.88 -25.47
N THR A 143 -8.41 8.75 -26.20
CA THR A 143 -9.10 8.56 -27.48
C THR A 143 -10.43 7.82 -27.36
N ASP A 144 -10.76 7.28 -26.17
CA ASP A 144 -12.03 6.63 -25.91
C ASP A 144 -13.10 7.67 -25.57
N PRO A 145 -14.14 7.87 -26.42
CA PRO A 145 -15.19 8.89 -26.17
C PRO A 145 -16.07 8.56 -24.96
N ALA A 146 -15.98 7.34 -24.40
CA ALA A 146 -16.70 6.97 -23.20
C ALA A 146 -15.99 7.40 -21.91
N ILE A 147 -14.77 7.96 -21.99
CA ILE A 147 -13.98 8.40 -20.83
C ILE A 147 -14.14 9.92 -20.66
N ASP A 148 -14.64 10.30 -19.49
CA ASP A 148 -14.91 11.69 -19.13
C ASP A 148 -13.73 12.39 -18.44
N ALA A 149 -12.90 11.64 -17.67
CA ALA A 149 -11.71 12.18 -17.00
C ALA A 149 -10.61 11.14 -16.87
N LEU A 150 -9.37 11.62 -16.74
CA LEU A 150 -8.17 10.80 -16.62
C LEU A 150 -7.53 10.96 -15.23
N ILE A 151 -7.08 9.87 -14.63
CA ILE A 151 -6.29 9.83 -13.40
C ILE A 151 -4.97 9.14 -13.72
N VAL A 152 -3.83 9.77 -13.43
CA VAL A 152 -2.52 9.24 -13.80
C VAL A 152 -1.60 9.14 -12.58
N GLY A 153 -1.20 7.92 -12.22
CA GLY A 153 0.00 7.64 -11.45
C GLY A 153 1.17 7.49 -12.42
N THR A 154 1.97 8.54 -12.57
CA THR A 154 2.99 8.59 -13.62
C THR A 154 4.22 7.75 -13.31
N VAL A 155 4.91 7.26 -14.35
CA VAL A 155 6.25 6.67 -14.25
C VAL A 155 7.37 7.70 -14.50
N SER A 156 7.02 8.91 -15.00
CA SER A 156 7.97 9.99 -15.29
C SER A 156 7.32 11.34 -15.08
N PHE A 157 8.03 12.29 -14.48
CA PHE A 157 7.54 13.62 -14.16
C PHE A 157 7.03 14.39 -15.40
N ALA A 158 7.74 14.32 -16.52
CA ALA A 158 7.43 15.09 -17.73
C ALA A 158 7.25 14.24 -18.99
N GLY A 159 7.53 12.94 -18.95
CA GLY A 159 7.57 12.07 -20.14
C GLY A 159 6.21 11.84 -20.83
N ILE A 160 5.12 12.39 -20.28
CA ILE A 160 3.75 12.26 -20.79
C ILE A 160 3.03 13.62 -20.99
N ASN A 161 3.73 14.73 -20.79
CA ASN A 161 3.13 16.08 -20.84
C ASN A 161 2.49 16.41 -22.19
N ASP A 162 3.09 15.97 -23.27
CA ASP A 162 2.58 16.16 -24.63
C ASP A 162 1.25 15.44 -24.89
N LEU A 163 0.97 14.36 -24.17
CA LEU A 163 -0.33 13.66 -24.24
C LEU A 163 -1.37 14.31 -23.32
N LEU A 164 -0.96 14.73 -22.13
CA LEU A 164 -1.87 15.25 -21.11
C LEU A 164 -2.34 16.67 -21.40
N ALA A 165 -1.46 17.57 -21.84
CA ALA A 165 -1.79 18.97 -22.05
C ALA A 165 -2.97 19.19 -23.02
N PRO A 166 -3.03 18.57 -24.22
CA PRO A 166 -4.17 18.71 -25.13
C PRO A 166 -5.45 18.06 -24.59
N TYR A 167 -5.36 16.99 -23.81
CA TYR A 167 -6.52 16.34 -23.19
C TYR A 167 -7.08 17.21 -22.06
N ARG A 168 -6.21 17.72 -21.17
CA ARG A 168 -6.57 18.61 -20.06
C ARG A 168 -7.33 19.87 -20.51
N ALA A 169 -7.09 20.36 -21.71
CA ALA A 169 -7.80 21.53 -22.26
C ALA A 169 -9.32 21.28 -22.42
N ARG A 170 -9.77 20.03 -22.42
CA ARG A 170 -11.16 19.62 -22.66
C ARG A 170 -11.75 18.70 -21.59
N HIS A 171 -10.91 17.99 -20.86
CA HIS A 171 -11.30 16.99 -19.87
C HIS A 171 -10.45 17.12 -18.61
N PRO A 172 -10.99 16.83 -17.43
CA PRO A 172 -10.19 16.78 -16.20
C PRO A 172 -9.08 15.75 -16.28
N VAL A 173 -7.90 16.13 -15.80
CA VAL A 173 -6.75 15.25 -15.61
C VAL A 173 -6.26 15.37 -14.17
N LEU A 174 -6.18 14.29 -13.43
CA LEU A 174 -5.72 14.24 -12.06
C LEU A 174 -4.36 13.52 -11.97
N GLY A 175 -3.39 14.14 -11.32
CA GLY A 175 -2.18 13.45 -10.88
C GLY A 175 -2.46 12.63 -9.61
N LEU A 176 -1.91 11.42 -9.52
CA LEU A 176 -2.13 10.49 -8.41
C LEU A 176 -0.81 9.93 -7.89
N VAL A 177 -0.57 10.05 -6.60
CA VAL A 177 0.57 9.48 -5.85
C VAL A 177 1.92 10.07 -6.28
N ASN A 178 2.38 9.74 -7.48
CA ASN A 178 3.68 10.17 -7.98
C ASN A 178 3.66 11.63 -8.43
N ASP A 179 4.79 12.30 -8.27
CA ASP A 179 4.92 13.70 -8.68
C ASP A 179 4.81 13.83 -10.20
N ILE A 180 4.09 14.85 -10.64
CA ILE A 180 3.76 15.14 -12.03
C ILE A 180 3.77 16.64 -12.27
N ASP A 181 4.11 17.06 -13.46
CA ASP A 181 4.06 18.48 -13.83
C ASP A 181 2.66 19.07 -13.62
N ALA A 182 2.57 20.02 -12.70
CA ALA A 182 1.31 20.66 -12.33
C ALA A 182 0.63 21.41 -13.51
N SER A 183 1.40 21.79 -14.53
CA SER A 183 0.86 22.53 -15.69
C SER A 183 -0.03 21.67 -16.60
N VAL A 184 0.11 20.33 -16.53
CA VAL A 184 -0.63 19.39 -17.40
C VAL A 184 -1.75 18.66 -16.68
N VAL A 185 -2.00 18.95 -15.40
CA VAL A 185 -3.09 18.35 -14.60
C VAL A 185 -4.05 19.42 -14.06
N SER A 186 -5.27 19.02 -13.76
CA SER A 186 -6.29 19.87 -13.14
C SER A 186 -6.09 19.99 -11.63
N ALA A 187 -5.69 18.90 -11.00
CA ALA A 187 -5.32 18.80 -9.58
C ALA A 187 -4.43 17.61 -9.35
N ARG A 188 -3.83 17.54 -8.16
CA ARG A 188 -3.01 16.41 -7.69
C ARG A 188 -3.57 15.84 -6.41
N VAL A 189 -3.51 14.50 -6.29
CA VAL A 189 -3.79 13.77 -5.07
C VAL A 189 -2.57 12.91 -4.75
N GLY A 190 -1.96 13.16 -3.62
CA GLY A 190 -0.73 12.49 -3.19
C GLY A 190 -0.10 13.22 -2.03
N VAL A 191 1.11 12.83 -1.71
CA VAL A 191 1.92 13.46 -0.66
C VAL A 191 3.33 13.73 -1.21
N PRO A 192 4.04 14.75 -0.68
CA PRO A 192 5.43 14.96 -1.06
C PRO A 192 6.31 13.79 -0.58
N TRP A 193 6.88 13.04 -1.50
CA TRP A 193 7.78 11.91 -1.19
C TRP A 193 8.99 12.31 -0.33
N TYR A 194 9.41 13.57 -0.46
CA TYR A 194 10.42 14.15 0.44
C TYR A 194 10.04 13.99 1.92
N GLN A 195 8.76 14.20 2.28
CA GLN A 195 8.29 14.10 3.66
C GLN A 195 8.38 12.67 4.21
N LEU A 196 8.15 11.65 3.35
CA LEU A 196 8.32 10.25 3.77
C LEU A 196 9.79 9.98 4.14
N GLY A 197 10.71 10.38 3.27
CA GLY A 197 12.15 10.24 3.53
C GLY A 197 12.59 11.02 4.76
N TRP A 198 12.12 12.26 4.89
CA TRP A 198 12.48 13.12 6.02
C TRP A 198 12.02 12.54 7.35
N LYS A 199 10.78 12.03 7.45
CA LYS A 199 10.26 11.41 8.69
C LYS A 199 11.05 10.16 9.10
N ILE A 200 11.42 9.30 8.15
CA ILE A 200 12.26 8.11 8.44
C ILE A 200 13.66 8.55 8.88
N GLY A 201 14.28 9.47 8.15
CA GLY A 201 15.59 9.99 8.48
C GLY A 201 15.61 10.66 9.85
N ARG A 202 14.59 11.46 10.15
CA ARG A 202 14.43 12.12 11.46
C ARG A 202 14.29 11.10 12.59
N TRP A 203 13.47 10.07 12.39
CA TRP A 203 13.29 8.98 13.36
C TRP A 203 14.62 8.26 13.68
N LEU A 204 15.48 8.04 12.68
CA LEU A 204 16.82 7.49 12.88
C LEU A 204 17.76 8.48 13.56
N ALA A 205 17.75 9.75 13.13
CA ALA A 205 18.61 10.79 13.69
C ALA A 205 18.33 11.04 15.18
N ASP A 206 17.06 11.00 15.60
CA ASP A 206 16.67 11.16 17.01
C ASP A 206 17.15 10.00 17.90
N ARG A 207 17.29 8.81 17.35
CA ARG A 207 17.83 7.61 18.02
C ARG A 207 19.35 7.57 18.06
N HIS A 208 19.97 8.23 17.11
CA HIS A 208 21.44 8.29 16.95
C HIS A 208 21.90 9.73 16.83
N PRO A 209 21.82 10.53 17.94
CA PRO A 209 22.21 11.93 17.88
C PRO A 209 23.70 12.10 17.60
N GLY A 210 24.07 13.26 17.06
CA GLY A 210 25.45 13.61 16.78
C GLY A 210 26.34 13.48 18.02
N GLY A 211 27.56 12.97 17.82
CA GLY A 211 28.50 12.68 18.92
C GLY A 211 28.27 11.33 19.61
N GLY A 212 27.18 10.61 19.31
CA GLY A 212 26.94 9.24 19.76
C GLY A 212 27.72 8.19 18.98
N ALA A 213 27.54 6.92 19.35
CA ALA A 213 28.10 5.80 18.61
C ALA A 213 27.53 5.77 17.17
N PRO A 214 28.38 5.53 16.15
CA PRO A 214 27.90 5.43 14.77
C PRO A 214 26.89 4.29 14.59
N ALA A 215 25.79 4.58 13.88
CA ALA A 215 24.84 3.57 13.40
C ALA A 215 25.00 3.40 11.88
N HIS A 216 25.36 2.20 11.45
CA HIS A 216 25.60 1.89 10.03
C HIS A 216 24.31 1.36 9.39
N ILE A 217 23.89 2.01 8.33
CA ILE A 217 22.65 1.64 7.63
C ILE A 217 22.94 1.29 6.17
N ALA A 218 22.14 0.38 5.61
CA ALA A 218 21.97 0.24 4.18
C ALA A 218 20.67 0.92 3.77
N TRP A 219 20.73 1.73 2.70
CA TRP A 219 19.59 2.44 2.15
C TRP A 219 19.18 1.87 0.80
N LEU A 220 17.94 1.33 0.71
CA LEU A 220 17.38 0.71 -0.50
C LEU A 220 16.07 1.40 -0.90
N PRO A 221 16.15 2.63 -1.47
CA PRO A 221 14.97 3.46 -1.69
C PRO A 221 14.02 2.95 -2.77
N GLY A 222 14.53 2.32 -3.82
CA GLY A 222 13.77 1.90 -4.99
C GLY A 222 14.54 2.06 -6.30
N PRO A 223 13.84 2.10 -7.46
CA PRO A 223 14.47 2.26 -8.77
C PRO A 223 15.13 3.63 -8.93
N GLN A 224 16.34 3.65 -9.45
CA GLN A 224 17.19 4.86 -9.52
C GLN A 224 16.56 5.98 -10.36
N ASP A 225 15.89 5.62 -11.44
CA ASP A 225 15.36 6.57 -12.44
C ASP A 225 13.92 7.02 -12.15
N ALA A 226 13.33 6.59 -11.02
CA ALA A 226 12.02 7.04 -10.60
C ALA A 226 12.11 8.36 -9.81
N ASP A 227 11.43 9.39 -10.26
CA ASP A 227 11.46 10.74 -9.67
C ASP A 227 11.16 10.75 -8.16
N TRP A 228 10.19 9.93 -7.72
CA TRP A 228 9.84 9.80 -6.31
C TRP A 228 11.00 9.27 -5.44
N VAL A 229 11.90 8.45 -6.01
CA VAL A 229 13.09 7.94 -5.31
C VAL A 229 14.09 9.06 -5.04
N GLY A 230 14.27 9.97 -5.98
CA GLY A 230 15.11 11.15 -5.78
C GLY A 230 14.58 12.07 -4.68
N LEU A 231 13.25 12.21 -4.57
CA LEU A 231 12.60 13.02 -3.55
C LEU A 231 12.75 12.39 -2.15
N ILE A 232 12.48 11.10 -2.02
CA ILE A 232 12.58 10.41 -0.73
C ILE A 232 14.05 10.33 -0.25
N ASP A 233 15.00 10.08 -1.16
CA ASP A 233 16.44 10.06 -0.84
C ASP A 233 16.91 11.43 -0.33
N ARG A 234 16.49 12.53 -0.97
CA ARG A 234 16.82 13.88 -0.53
C ARG A 234 16.30 14.16 0.87
N GLY A 235 15.01 13.90 1.13
CA GLY A 235 14.42 14.10 2.46
C GLY A 235 15.12 13.26 3.53
N PHE A 236 15.41 12.01 3.22
CA PHE A 236 16.11 11.09 4.11
C PHE A 236 17.51 11.58 4.49
N ARG A 237 18.32 11.97 3.51
CA ARG A 237 19.68 12.47 3.76
C ARG A 237 19.70 13.79 4.50
N GLU A 238 18.82 14.72 4.16
CA GLU A 238 18.73 16.01 4.84
C GLU A 238 18.34 15.82 6.32
N ALA A 239 17.43 14.90 6.62
CA ALA A 239 17.02 14.60 7.99
C ALA A 239 18.12 13.93 8.84
N LEU A 240 19.04 13.20 8.20
CA LEU A 240 20.18 12.58 8.86
C LEU A 240 21.33 13.56 9.17
N ALA A 241 21.30 14.77 8.62
CA ALA A 241 22.36 15.75 8.81
C ALA A 241 22.62 16.03 10.30
N GLY A 242 23.88 15.98 10.73
CA GLY A 242 24.29 16.18 12.10
C GLY A 242 24.07 14.99 13.04
N SER A 243 23.51 13.88 12.59
CA SER A 243 23.35 12.65 13.36
C SER A 243 24.60 11.75 13.34
N ALA A 244 24.61 10.72 14.18
CA ALA A 244 25.62 9.67 14.16
C ALA A 244 25.32 8.55 13.14
N VAL A 245 24.22 8.64 12.38
CA VAL A 245 23.88 7.66 11.33
C VAL A 245 24.87 7.76 10.16
N ARG A 246 25.30 6.60 9.66
CA ARG A 246 26.24 6.48 8.53
C ARG A 246 25.64 5.56 7.47
N ILE A 247 25.39 6.08 6.28
CA ILE A 247 24.95 5.29 5.14
C ILE A 247 26.17 4.49 4.63
N ALA A 248 26.25 3.22 4.99
CA ALA A 248 27.32 2.32 4.57
C ALA A 248 27.21 1.94 3.09
N THR A 249 25.99 1.81 2.59
CA THR A 249 25.74 1.51 1.18
C THR A 249 24.35 1.98 0.75
N VAL A 250 24.22 2.28 -0.55
CA VAL A 250 22.94 2.52 -1.22
C VAL A 250 22.80 1.48 -2.33
N ARG A 251 21.62 0.89 -2.46
CA ARG A 251 21.30 -0.02 -3.57
C ARG A 251 19.97 0.37 -4.18
N HIS A 252 19.98 0.54 -5.48
CA HIS A 252 18.79 0.82 -6.27
C HIS A 252 18.30 -0.44 -6.97
N GLY A 253 17.00 -0.55 -7.17
CA GLY A 253 16.36 -1.62 -7.91
C GLY A 253 14.85 -1.50 -7.85
N ASP A 254 14.18 -2.11 -8.83
CA ASP A 254 12.73 -2.11 -8.91
C ASP A 254 12.07 -2.70 -7.65
N THR A 255 10.83 -2.29 -7.36
CA THR A 255 10.05 -2.74 -6.21
C THR A 255 9.53 -4.20 -6.32
N GLY A 256 10.04 -4.95 -7.27
CA GLY A 256 9.76 -6.38 -7.42
C GLY A 256 10.36 -7.20 -6.28
N ARG A 257 9.57 -8.11 -5.70
CA ARG A 257 9.97 -8.93 -4.54
C ARG A 257 11.30 -9.66 -4.73
N MET A 258 11.52 -10.27 -5.91
CA MET A 258 12.73 -11.03 -6.18
C MET A 258 13.96 -10.14 -6.28
N ILE A 259 13.82 -8.97 -6.91
CA ILE A 259 14.91 -7.99 -7.05
C ILE A 259 15.32 -7.47 -5.66
N GLN A 260 14.34 -7.06 -4.86
CA GLN A 260 14.61 -6.53 -3.53
C GLN A 260 15.21 -7.60 -2.59
N ARG A 261 14.78 -8.86 -2.72
CA ARG A 261 15.39 -9.95 -1.98
C ARG A 261 16.86 -10.13 -2.33
N GLN A 262 17.20 -10.16 -3.62
CA GLN A 262 18.59 -10.28 -4.08
C GLN A 262 19.45 -9.13 -3.54
N LEU A 263 18.96 -7.89 -3.62
CA LEU A 263 19.67 -6.72 -3.08
C LEU A 263 19.90 -6.83 -1.57
N VAL A 264 18.92 -7.32 -0.81
CA VAL A 264 19.07 -7.56 0.64
C VAL A 264 20.12 -8.64 0.92
N GLU A 265 20.13 -9.74 0.16
CA GLU A 265 21.14 -10.79 0.27
C GLU A 265 22.55 -10.23 0.03
N GLU A 266 22.76 -9.52 -1.07
CA GLU A 266 24.03 -8.90 -1.43
C GLU A 266 24.52 -7.91 -0.35
N VAL A 267 23.63 -7.07 0.14
CA VAL A 267 23.94 -6.08 1.18
C VAL A 267 24.33 -6.74 2.50
N LEU A 268 23.59 -7.74 2.95
CA LEU A 268 23.88 -8.44 4.21
C LEU A 268 25.18 -9.24 4.14
N ASP A 269 25.54 -9.76 2.98
CA ASP A 269 26.78 -10.50 2.76
C ASP A 269 28.00 -9.55 2.68
N ALA A 270 27.83 -8.38 2.05
CA ALA A 270 28.91 -7.40 1.91
C ALA A 270 29.15 -6.55 3.17
N HIS A 271 28.14 -6.41 4.04
CA HIS A 271 28.19 -5.50 5.19
C HIS A 271 27.82 -6.24 6.51
N PRO A 272 28.76 -6.99 7.11
CA PRO A 272 28.48 -7.75 8.34
C PRO A 272 28.19 -6.87 9.57
N GLN A 273 28.56 -5.59 9.54
CA GLN A 273 28.41 -4.66 10.68
C GLN A 273 27.24 -3.68 10.52
N LEU A 274 26.23 -4.02 9.69
CA LEU A 274 25.04 -3.19 9.59
C LEU A 274 24.18 -3.27 10.86
N ASP A 275 23.70 -2.10 11.27
CA ASP A 275 22.69 -1.94 12.34
C ASP A 275 21.27 -1.89 11.77
N TYR A 276 21.10 -1.33 10.54
CA TYR A 276 19.78 -1.17 9.93
C TYR A 276 19.77 -1.51 8.44
N LEU A 277 18.67 -2.13 8.02
CA LEU A 277 18.19 -2.15 6.64
C LEU A 277 17.01 -1.17 6.54
N VAL A 278 17.16 -0.13 5.73
CA VAL A 278 16.16 0.92 5.56
C VAL A 278 15.79 1.03 4.08
N GLY A 279 14.51 1.14 3.75
CA GLY A 279 14.11 1.31 2.35
C GLY A 279 12.67 0.94 2.04
N ASN A 280 12.41 0.64 0.77
CA ASN A 280 11.06 0.36 0.29
C ASN A 280 10.41 -0.86 0.97
N ALA A 281 9.08 -0.97 0.91
CA ALA A 281 8.36 -2.04 1.60
C ALA A 281 8.72 -3.46 1.12
N PRO A 282 8.85 -3.76 -0.18
CA PRO A 282 9.32 -5.07 -0.64
C PRO A 282 10.71 -5.45 -0.12
N MET A 283 11.62 -4.49 0.02
CA MET A 283 12.90 -4.70 0.69
C MET A 283 12.70 -5.11 2.15
N ALA A 284 11.89 -4.36 2.90
CA ALA A 284 11.65 -4.63 4.32
C ALA A 284 10.99 -6.00 4.54
N GLU A 285 10.04 -6.37 3.67
CA GLU A 285 9.42 -7.70 3.69
C GLU A 285 10.43 -8.83 3.43
N ALA A 286 11.30 -8.67 2.43
CA ALA A 286 12.35 -9.63 2.13
C ALA A 286 13.38 -9.74 3.26
N ALA A 287 13.74 -8.61 3.86
CA ALA A 287 14.71 -8.53 4.95
C ALA A 287 14.32 -9.37 6.17
N ILE A 288 13.03 -9.51 6.49
CA ILE A 288 12.55 -10.32 7.63
C ILE A 288 13.07 -11.76 7.55
N ALA A 289 12.98 -12.38 6.38
CA ALA A 289 13.44 -13.76 6.17
C ALA A 289 14.98 -13.83 6.14
N GLU A 290 15.62 -12.87 5.48
CA GLU A 290 17.06 -12.89 5.23
C GLU A 290 17.89 -12.63 6.49
N VAL A 291 17.47 -11.69 7.37
CA VAL A 291 18.15 -11.47 8.66
C VAL A 291 18.00 -12.67 9.59
N ARG A 292 16.82 -13.34 9.56
CA ARG A 292 16.62 -14.59 10.34
C ARG A 292 17.48 -15.74 9.83
N ARG A 293 17.53 -15.95 8.53
CA ARG A 293 18.35 -16.99 7.89
C ARG A 293 19.83 -16.86 8.24
N ARG A 294 20.31 -15.63 8.38
CA ARG A 294 21.68 -15.30 8.78
C ARG A 294 21.90 -15.19 10.29
N GLN A 295 20.88 -15.47 11.10
CA GLN A 295 20.93 -15.34 12.58
C GLN A 295 21.27 -13.89 13.03
N ARG A 296 20.84 -12.88 12.27
CA ARG A 296 21.08 -11.46 12.53
C ARG A 296 19.82 -10.70 12.96
N ALA A 297 18.75 -11.41 13.31
CA ALA A 297 17.46 -10.79 13.65
C ALA A 297 17.52 -9.90 14.91
N ASP A 298 18.49 -10.13 15.79
CA ASP A 298 18.68 -9.34 17.01
C ASP A 298 19.74 -8.24 16.84
N THR A 299 20.44 -8.18 15.70
CA THR A 299 21.51 -7.21 15.45
C THR A 299 21.23 -6.29 14.28
N VAL A 300 20.33 -6.63 13.37
CA VAL A 300 19.96 -5.80 12.22
C VAL A 300 18.49 -5.48 12.29
N ALA A 301 18.19 -4.21 12.52
CA ALA A 301 16.85 -3.68 12.54
C ALA A 301 16.34 -3.36 11.12
N ILE A 302 15.02 -3.44 10.91
CA ILE A 302 14.39 -3.20 9.62
C ILE A 302 13.45 -2.00 9.75
N VAL A 303 13.55 -1.05 8.80
CA VAL A 303 12.68 0.13 8.68
C VAL A 303 12.17 0.23 7.24
N ALA A 304 10.86 0.40 7.10
CA ALA A 304 10.22 0.53 5.79
C ALA A 304 9.87 1.98 5.46
N SER A 305 9.86 2.35 4.20
CA SER A 305 9.53 3.70 3.75
C SER A 305 8.06 3.90 3.40
N TYR A 306 7.26 2.84 3.41
CA TYR A 306 5.80 2.89 3.31
C TYR A 306 5.17 1.60 3.83
N VAL A 307 3.88 1.66 4.17
CA VAL A 307 3.14 0.53 4.75
C VAL A 307 2.52 -0.33 3.65
N THR A 308 2.70 -1.65 3.78
CA THR A 308 2.02 -2.70 3.00
C THR A 308 1.46 -3.74 3.97
N PRO A 309 0.63 -4.71 3.55
CA PRO A 309 0.18 -5.80 4.42
C PRO A 309 1.34 -6.58 5.06
N GLY A 310 2.44 -6.80 4.31
CA GLY A 310 3.64 -7.46 4.83
C GLY A 310 4.38 -6.62 5.86
N VAL A 311 4.56 -5.32 5.62
CA VAL A 311 5.16 -4.37 6.57
C VAL A 311 4.31 -4.24 7.82
N HIS A 312 2.99 -4.05 7.70
CA HIS A 312 2.06 -3.99 8.83
C HIS A 312 2.16 -5.25 9.70
N SER A 313 2.09 -6.42 9.07
CA SER A 313 2.25 -7.71 9.76
C SER A 313 3.64 -7.88 10.38
N GLY A 314 4.69 -7.37 9.73
CA GLY A 314 6.05 -7.33 10.24
C GLY A 314 6.17 -6.48 11.51
N MET A 315 5.57 -5.28 11.51
CA MET A 315 5.50 -4.41 12.69
C MET A 315 4.71 -5.05 13.84
N ALA A 316 3.52 -5.59 13.55
CA ALA A 316 2.70 -6.27 14.57
C ALA A 316 3.39 -7.45 15.25
N ARG A 317 4.37 -8.07 14.58
CA ARG A 317 5.21 -9.15 15.11
C ARG A 317 6.57 -8.68 15.64
N GLY A 318 6.82 -7.39 15.71
CA GLY A 318 8.10 -6.81 16.17
C GLY A 318 9.29 -7.14 15.26
N ARG A 319 9.05 -7.38 13.95
CA ARG A 319 10.10 -7.67 12.95
C ARG A 319 10.54 -6.45 12.16
N ILE A 320 9.69 -5.44 12.10
CA ILE A 320 9.96 -4.13 11.50
C ILE A 320 9.75 -3.10 12.61
N LEU A 321 10.72 -2.21 12.81
CA LEU A 321 10.71 -1.26 13.91
C LEU A 321 9.85 -0.04 13.65
N ALA A 322 9.83 0.44 12.41
CA ALA A 322 9.06 1.61 12.03
C ALA A 322 8.76 1.59 10.52
N SER A 323 7.75 2.32 10.15
CA SER A 323 7.40 2.66 8.78
C SER A 323 6.77 4.05 8.73
N VAL A 324 6.59 4.56 7.53
CA VAL A 324 5.79 5.76 7.28
C VAL A 324 4.56 5.34 6.48
N THR A 325 3.40 5.91 6.80
CA THR A 325 2.20 5.75 5.99
C THR A 325 1.76 7.09 5.40
N ASP A 326 1.32 7.03 4.18
CA ASP A 326 0.69 8.10 3.41
C ASP A 326 -0.74 7.71 2.99
N PHE A 327 -1.27 6.68 3.62
CA PHE A 327 -2.64 6.18 3.46
C PHE A 327 -3.05 5.94 2.00
N PRO A 328 -2.45 5.00 1.29
CA PRO A 328 -2.66 4.82 -0.15
C PRO A 328 -4.12 4.50 -0.55
N VAL A 329 -4.90 3.87 0.32
CA VAL A 329 -6.34 3.66 0.07
C VAL A 329 -7.07 5.00 0.04
N LEU A 330 -6.77 5.91 0.99
CA LEU A 330 -7.37 7.25 0.99
C LEU A 330 -6.96 8.05 -0.24
N GLN A 331 -5.71 7.96 -0.69
CA GLN A 331 -5.28 8.63 -1.92
C GLN A 331 -6.11 8.16 -3.12
N GLY A 332 -6.38 6.86 -3.22
CA GLY A 332 -7.25 6.31 -4.25
C GLY A 332 -8.67 6.87 -4.18
N ARG A 333 -9.29 6.91 -2.99
CA ARG A 333 -10.62 7.47 -2.76
C ARG A 333 -10.67 8.96 -3.09
N MET A 334 -9.69 9.73 -2.62
CA MET A 334 -9.60 11.17 -2.86
C MET A 334 -9.46 11.49 -4.35
N ALA A 335 -8.69 10.70 -5.11
CA ALA A 335 -8.53 10.90 -6.54
C ALA A 335 -9.84 10.73 -7.30
N VAL A 336 -10.65 9.73 -6.95
CA VAL A 336 -11.98 9.54 -7.55
C VAL A 336 -12.91 10.71 -7.19
N ARG A 337 -12.93 11.15 -5.93
CA ARG A 337 -13.73 12.33 -5.52
C ARG A 337 -13.32 13.60 -6.25
N GLN A 338 -12.02 13.88 -6.35
CA GLN A 338 -11.53 15.04 -7.09
C GLN A 338 -11.88 14.96 -8.59
N GLY A 339 -11.78 13.77 -9.19
CA GLY A 339 -12.20 13.53 -10.56
C GLY A 339 -13.69 13.82 -10.76
N LEU A 340 -14.55 13.32 -9.89
CA LEU A 340 -15.99 13.58 -9.95
C LEU A 340 -16.31 15.05 -9.69
N ARG A 341 -15.67 15.71 -8.71
CA ARG A 341 -15.85 17.16 -8.48
C ARG A 341 -15.55 17.99 -9.73
N ALA A 342 -14.47 17.64 -10.44
CA ALA A 342 -14.12 18.30 -11.69
C ALA A 342 -15.21 18.13 -12.76
N LEU A 343 -15.77 16.93 -12.87
CA LEU A 343 -16.84 16.62 -13.83
C LEU A 343 -18.17 17.28 -13.48
N GLU A 344 -18.45 17.48 -12.18
CA GLU A 344 -19.61 18.21 -11.66
C GLU A 344 -19.40 19.74 -11.64
N GLY A 345 -18.29 20.24 -12.18
CA GLY A 345 -17.99 21.68 -12.22
C GLY A 345 -17.73 22.32 -10.85
N GLN A 346 -17.41 21.51 -9.84
CA GLN A 346 -17.12 22.00 -8.50
C GLN A 346 -15.65 22.43 -8.38
N ALA A 347 -15.38 23.31 -7.41
CA ALA A 347 -14.01 23.76 -7.13
C ALA A 347 -13.11 22.60 -6.71
N LEU A 348 -11.91 22.57 -7.28
CA LEU A 348 -10.88 21.59 -6.96
C LEU A 348 -9.89 22.15 -5.93
N GLU A 349 -9.38 21.27 -5.10
CA GLU A 349 -8.18 21.52 -4.33
C GLU A 349 -6.95 21.22 -5.22
N PRO A 350 -6.06 22.20 -5.43
CA PRO A 350 -4.96 22.04 -6.40
C PRO A 350 -4.01 20.90 -6.10
N TYR A 351 -3.69 20.70 -4.79
CA TYR A 351 -2.88 19.58 -4.32
C TYR A 351 -3.28 19.23 -2.90
N ILE A 352 -3.88 18.05 -2.77
CA ILE A 352 -4.26 17.49 -1.47
C ILE A 352 -3.76 16.06 -1.33
N GLY A 353 -3.61 15.63 -0.10
CA GLY A 353 -3.31 14.24 0.23
C GLY A 353 -3.54 13.98 1.69
N PRO A 354 -3.45 12.73 2.13
CA PRO A 354 -3.45 12.41 3.55
C PRO A 354 -2.21 13.00 4.24
N THR A 355 -2.28 13.11 5.58
CA THR A 355 -1.08 13.35 6.39
C THR A 355 -0.05 12.26 6.16
N VAL A 356 1.22 12.62 6.28
CA VAL A 356 2.30 11.62 6.29
C VAL A 356 2.60 11.27 7.74
N GLU A 357 2.44 10.01 8.13
CA GLU A 357 2.55 9.59 9.53
C GLU A 357 3.64 8.54 9.75
N LEU A 358 4.44 8.74 10.79
CA LEU A 358 5.35 7.70 11.28
C LEU A 358 4.57 6.69 12.11
N VAL A 359 4.74 5.42 11.80
CA VAL A 359 4.07 4.30 12.47
C VAL A 359 5.12 3.37 13.07
N GLU A 360 4.94 3.04 14.33
CA GLU A 360 5.71 2.06 15.08
C GLU A 360 4.78 0.96 15.60
N PRO A 361 5.28 -0.19 16.05
CA PRO A 361 4.44 -1.24 16.63
C PRO A 361 3.47 -0.75 17.71
N ALA A 362 3.90 0.18 18.55
CA ALA A 362 3.08 0.76 19.63
C ALA A 362 1.95 1.68 19.13
N THR A 363 2.08 2.25 17.93
CA THR A 363 1.11 3.18 17.35
C THR A 363 0.36 2.60 16.16
N LEU A 364 0.60 1.33 15.83
CA LEU A 364 0.07 0.67 14.64
C LEU A 364 -1.48 0.67 14.58
N GLY A 365 -2.15 0.60 15.73
CA GLY A 365 -3.61 0.64 15.83
C GLY A 365 -4.21 2.04 15.91
N ARG A 366 -3.42 3.11 15.78
CA ARG A 366 -3.90 4.49 15.90
C ARG A 366 -4.82 4.90 14.75
N TYR A 367 -4.59 4.35 13.57
CA TYR A 367 -5.35 4.67 12.36
C TYR A 367 -6.15 3.46 11.86
N PRO A 368 -7.34 3.66 11.29
CA PRO A 368 -8.10 2.59 10.65
C PRO A 368 -7.28 1.90 9.58
N ILE A 369 -7.23 0.57 9.64
CA ILE A 369 -6.42 -0.24 8.72
C ILE A 369 -6.90 -0.11 7.26
N ASP A 370 -8.19 0.08 7.05
CA ASP A 370 -8.84 0.25 5.75
C ASP A 370 -8.54 1.61 5.07
N TRP A 371 -7.84 2.51 5.76
CA TRP A 371 -7.26 3.71 5.14
C TRP A 371 -5.91 3.43 4.47
N MET A 372 -5.22 2.39 4.94
CA MET A 372 -3.88 2.02 4.49
C MET A 372 -3.87 0.80 3.58
N LEU A 373 -4.69 -0.20 3.89
CA LEU A 373 -4.58 -1.53 3.29
C LEU A 373 -5.93 -2.02 2.77
N PRO A 374 -5.94 -2.74 1.65
CA PRO A 374 -7.13 -3.47 1.21
C PRO A 374 -7.41 -4.65 2.14
N PRO A 375 -8.65 -5.18 2.17
CA PRO A 375 -8.97 -6.39 2.90
C PRO A 375 -8.15 -7.58 2.37
N ALA A 376 -7.93 -8.57 3.25
CA ALA A 376 -7.22 -9.79 2.86
C ALA A 376 -7.93 -10.49 1.69
N GLY A 377 -7.15 -10.88 0.69
CA GLY A 377 -7.68 -11.53 -0.51
C GLY A 377 -8.26 -10.57 -1.56
N PHE A 378 -8.10 -9.27 -1.41
CA PHE A 378 -8.49 -8.32 -2.45
C PHE A 378 -7.78 -8.63 -3.77
N VAL A 379 -8.56 -8.70 -4.83
CA VAL A 379 -8.10 -8.87 -6.21
C VAL A 379 -8.34 -7.54 -6.93
N PRO A 380 -7.34 -6.99 -7.64
CA PRO A 380 -7.50 -5.72 -8.32
C PRO A 380 -8.61 -5.77 -9.36
N ALA A 381 -9.41 -4.72 -9.40
CA ALA A 381 -10.43 -4.57 -10.43
C ALA A 381 -9.93 -3.63 -11.52
N TYR A 382 -10.12 -4.06 -12.76
CA TYR A 382 -9.71 -3.30 -13.96
C TYR A 382 -10.86 -2.56 -14.62
N ASP A 383 -12.09 -2.88 -14.24
CA ASP A 383 -13.29 -2.19 -14.70
C ASP A 383 -14.37 -2.19 -13.64
N VAL A 384 -15.00 -1.05 -13.44
CA VAL A 384 -16.19 -0.86 -12.61
C VAL A 384 -17.24 -0.21 -13.51
N ALA A 385 -18.33 -0.90 -13.72
CA ALA A 385 -19.45 -0.34 -14.47
C ALA A 385 -20.18 0.73 -13.64
N PRO A 386 -20.63 1.85 -14.24
CA PRO A 386 -21.49 2.78 -13.54
C PRO A 386 -22.82 2.11 -13.19
N THR A 387 -23.34 2.41 -12.00
CA THR A 387 -24.61 1.83 -11.51
C THR A 387 -25.77 2.81 -11.54
N ARG A 388 -25.49 4.10 -11.73
CA ARG A 388 -26.52 5.12 -11.94
C ARG A 388 -26.91 5.17 -13.41
N PRO A 389 -28.20 5.30 -13.74
CA PRO A 389 -28.67 5.39 -15.12
C PRO A 389 -28.26 6.67 -15.82
#